data_ffa1dd8be59ab55cc4d5f0be320246d1
#
_entry.id   ffa1dd8be59ab55cc4d5f0be320246d1
#
_cell.length_a   1.000
_cell.length_b   1.000
_cell.length_c   1.000
_cell.angle_alpha   90.00
_cell.angle_beta   90.00
_cell.angle_gamma   90.00
#
_symmetry.space_group_name_H-M   'P 1'
#
loop_
_entity.id
_entity.type
_entity.pdbx_description
1 polymer ?
#
loop_
_entity_poly.entity_id
_entity_poly.type
_entity_poly.pdbx_seq_one_letter_code
_entity_poly.pdbx_strand_id
1 'polypeptide(L)'
;MLDSYQRKIDYMRISITDRCHFQCAYCKSDHPRKLKHQDILSYEQLLLIVDQAIQLGINKFKITGGEPTIRKDYLFFIKELKKREVEVTLTTNGSLFTKKDLDFLKKIGIDGINFSIDTLDLKEYFLLTRQNCLETVLD
;
A
#
# COMPACT_ATOMS: atom_id res chain seq x y z
N MET A 1 -10.87 17.09 -11.04
CA MET A 1 -11.81 17.72 -10.10
C MET A 1 -11.07 18.84 -9.35
N LEU A 2 -11.75 19.96 -9.00
CA LEU A 2 -11.16 21.02 -8.16
C LEU A 2 -11.86 21.03 -6.80
N ASP A 3 -11.11 21.31 -5.74
CA ASP A 3 -11.69 21.53 -4.41
C ASP A 3 -12.13 23.00 -4.24
N SER A 4 -12.70 23.33 -3.06
CA SER A 4 -13.14 24.71 -2.74
C SER A 4 -12.01 25.75 -2.73
N TYR A 5 -10.75 25.33 -2.71
CA TYR A 5 -9.56 26.18 -2.77
C TYR A 5 -8.90 26.18 -4.15
N GLN A 6 -9.59 25.71 -5.20
CA GLN A 6 -9.11 25.61 -6.58
C GLN A 6 -7.89 24.68 -6.76
N ARG A 7 -7.66 23.75 -5.81
CA ARG A 7 -6.59 22.75 -5.96
C ARG A 7 -7.11 21.57 -6.77
N LYS A 8 -6.29 21.09 -7.71
CA LYS A 8 -6.61 19.90 -8.50
C LYS A 8 -6.55 18.64 -7.62
N ILE A 9 -7.65 17.93 -7.53
CA ILE A 9 -7.73 16.62 -6.90
C ILE A 9 -7.57 15.56 -7.98
N ASP A 10 -6.38 14.96 -8.07
CA ASP A 10 -6.02 13.94 -9.05
C ASP A 10 -5.41 12.68 -8.43
N TYR A 11 -5.43 12.57 -7.09
CA TYR A 11 -4.79 11.54 -6.30
C TYR A 11 -5.79 10.84 -5.39
N MET A 12 -5.69 9.50 -5.28
CA MET A 12 -6.45 8.67 -4.34
C MET A 12 -5.53 7.69 -3.62
N ARG A 13 -5.70 7.57 -2.31
CA ARG A 13 -5.07 6.52 -1.50
C ARG A 13 -6.08 5.40 -1.26
N ILE A 14 -5.68 4.15 -1.53
CA ILE A 14 -6.51 2.97 -1.36
C ILE A 14 -5.86 2.07 -0.30
N SER A 15 -6.53 1.90 0.84
CA SER A 15 -6.17 0.91 1.84
C SER A 15 -6.82 -0.42 1.46
N ILE A 16 -6.01 -1.42 1.10
CA ILE A 16 -6.53 -2.72 0.65
C ILE A 16 -6.69 -3.73 1.79
N THR A 17 -6.16 -3.45 2.97
CA THR A 17 -6.28 -4.30 4.17
C THR A 17 -6.04 -3.48 5.43
N ASP A 18 -6.69 -3.85 6.53
CA ASP A 18 -6.42 -3.36 7.88
C ASP A 18 -5.34 -4.16 8.62
N ARG A 19 -4.91 -5.29 8.04
CA ARG A 19 -3.96 -6.21 8.67
C ARG A 19 -2.53 -5.77 8.46
N CYS A 20 -1.74 -5.87 9.52
CA CYS A 20 -0.29 -5.68 9.50
C CYS A 20 0.34 -6.67 10.47
N HIS A 21 1.47 -7.26 10.11
CA HIS A 21 2.24 -8.13 11.00
C HIS A 21 3.22 -7.35 11.88
N PHE A 22 3.47 -6.06 11.59
CA PHE A 22 4.21 -5.17 12.47
C PHE A 22 3.33 -4.66 13.61
N GLN A 23 3.98 -4.21 14.69
CA GLN A 23 3.34 -3.63 15.87
C GLN A 23 4.01 -2.30 16.23
N CYS A 24 4.16 -1.43 15.22
CA CYS A 24 4.83 -0.15 15.41
C CYS A 24 4.18 0.67 16.53
N ALA A 25 5.04 1.20 17.41
CA ALA A 25 4.62 1.91 18.61
C ALA A 25 3.72 3.12 18.32
N TYR A 26 3.90 3.76 17.16
CA TYR A 26 3.16 4.94 16.72
C TYR A 26 1.91 4.64 15.87
N CYS A 27 1.75 3.39 15.41
CA CYS A 27 0.74 3.04 14.39
C CYS A 27 -0.53 2.43 14.99
N LYS A 28 -0.41 1.64 16.06
CA LYS A 28 -1.55 0.90 16.60
C LYS A 28 -2.21 1.64 17.75
N SER A 29 -3.53 1.82 17.63
CA SER A 29 -4.38 2.10 18.79
C SER A 29 -4.35 0.90 19.75
N ASP A 30 -4.54 1.13 21.05
CA ASP A 30 -4.57 0.08 22.08
C ASP A 30 -5.62 -1.01 21.83
N HIS A 31 -6.62 -0.72 20.99
CA HIS A 31 -7.70 -1.64 20.62
C HIS A 31 -8.02 -1.58 19.11
N PRO A 32 -7.15 -2.13 18.23
CA PRO A 32 -7.44 -2.14 16.81
C PRO A 32 -8.65 -3.04 16.55
N ARG A 33 -9.77 -2.47 16.09
CA ARG A 33 -10.89 -3.25 15.55
C ARG A 33 -10.38 -3.94 14.28
N LYS A 34 -10.18 -5.25 14.36
CA LYS A 34 -9.95 -6.05 13.16
C LYS A 34 -11.26 -6.17 12.39
N LEU A 35 -11.28 -5.68 11.17
CA LEU A 35 -12.39 -5.86 10.26
C LEU A 35 -12.60 -7.35 9.98
N LYS A 36 -13.85 -7.77 9.85
CA LYS A 36 -14.14 -9.10 9.35
C LYS A 36 -13.86 -9.15 7.87
N HIS A 37 -13.60 -10.34 7.32
CA HIS A 37 -13.30 -10.50 5.90
C HIS A 37 -14.41 -9.92 4.99
N GLN A 38 -15.66 -10.03 5.42
CA GLN A 38 -16.82 -9.49 4.70
C GLN A 38 -16.89 -7.96 4.69
N ASP A 39 -16.19 -7.28 5.59
CA ASP A 39 -16.17 -5.81 5.71
C ASP A 39 -15.04 -5.18 4.87
N ILE A 40 -14.18 -6.01 4.27
CA ILE A 40 -13.09 -5.59 3.39
C ILE A 40 -13.53 -5.76 1.94
N LEU A 41 -13.50 -4.68 1.16
CA LEU A 41 -13.85 -4.71 -0.25
C LEU A 41 -13.02 -5.73 -1.03
N SER A 42 -13.65 -6.46 -1.95
CA SER A 42 -12.93 -7.33 -2.88
C SER A 42 -12.11 -6.50 -3.88
N TYR A 43 -11.18 -7.12 -4.60
CA TYR A 43 -10.42 -6.40 -5.63
C TYR A 43 -11.31 -5.93 -6.77
N GLU A 44 -12.34 -6.69 -7.13
CA GLU A 44 -13.33 -6.31 -8.14
C GLU A 44 -14.08 -5.06 -7.73
N GLN A 45 -14.53 -4.99 -6.47
CA GLN A 45 -15.20 -3.80 -5.93
C GLN A 45 -14.26 -2.59 -5.90
N LEU A 46 -12.99 -2.78 -5.50
CA LEU A 46 -11.99 -1.72 -5.53
C LEU A 46 -11.72 -1.23 -6.95
N LEU A 47 -11.66 -2.13 -7.94
CA LEU A 47 -11.46 -1.76 -9.34
C LEU A 47 -12.67 -0.97 -9.90
N LEU A 48 -13.89 -1.30 -9.51
CA LEU A 48 -15.07 -0.49 -9.86
C LEU A 48 -14.96 0.94 -9.30
N ILE A 49 -14.52 1.08 -8.05
CA ILE A 49 -14.30 2.40 -7.43
C ILE A 49 -13.20 3.16 -8.18
N VAL A 50 -12.11 2.48 -8.54
CA VAL A 50 -11.01 3.07 -9.33
C VAL A 50 -11.52 3.57 -10.68
N ASP A 51 -12.32 2.77 -11.39
CA ASP A 51 -12.86 3.15 -12.70
C ASP A 51 -13.74 4.39 -12.61
N GLN A 52 -14.55 4.52 -11.56
CA GLN A 52 -15.32 5.75 -11.30
C GLN A 52 -14.42 6.94 -10.91
N ALA A 53 -13.37 6.71 -10.11
CA ALA A 53 -12.43 7.75 -9.74
C ALA A 53 -11.67 8.31 -10.96
N ILE A 54 -11.29 7.44 -11.90
CA ILE A 54 -10.65 7.85 -13.17
C ILE A 54 -11.59 8.76 -13.98
N GLN A 55 -12.88 8.43 -14.07
CA GLN A 55 -13.86 9.28 -14.75
C GLN A 55 -14.01 10.67 -14.11
N LEU A 56 -13.75 10.77 -12.79
CA LEU A 56 -13.72 12.03 -12.05
C LEU A 56 -12.38 12.79 -12.16
N GLY A 57 -11.40 12.23 -12.90
CA GLY A 57 -10.11 12.86 -13.16
C GLY A 57 -9.00 12.50 -12.17
N ILE A 58 -9.19 11.44 -11.35
CA ILE A 58 -8.11 10.85 -10.55
C ILE A 58 -7.24 10.00 -11.49
N ASN A 59 -5.94 10.24 -11.47
CA ASN A 59 -4.99 9.50 -12.29
C ASN A 59 -3.77 8.99 -11.51
N LYS A 60 -3.74 9.20 -10.19
CA LYS A 60 -2.68 8.76 -9.29
C LYS A 60 -3.29 7.95 -8.15
N PHE A 61 -2.83 6.73 -8.00
CA PHE A 61 -3.30 5.81 -6.96
C PHE A 61 -2.13 5.34 -6.09
N LYS A 62 -2.27 5.56 -4.78
CA LYS A 62 -1.33 5.01 -3.80
C LYS A 62 -1.97 3.84 -3.08
N ILE A 63 -1.40 2.66 -3.26
CA ILE A 63 -1.82 1.45 -2.58
C ILE A 63 -1.14 1.37 -1.22
N THR A 64 -1.94 1.13 -0.19
CA THR A 64 -1.52 1.05 1.20
C THR A 64 -2.45 0.10 1.96
N GLY A 65 -2.40 0.14 3.29
CA GLY A 65 -3.24 -0.67 4.17
C GLY A 65 -2.70 -0.61 5.58
N GLY A 66 -2.89 -1.68 6.33
CA GLY A 66 -1.95 -2.04 7.37
C GLY A 66 -0.61 -2.37 6.69
N GLU A 67 -0.46 -3.60 6.17
CA GLU A 67 0.62 -3.95 5.26
C GLU A 67 0.02 -4.60 3.99
N PRO A 68 0.06 -3.93 2.84
CA PRO A 68 -0.61 -4.42 1.63
C PRO A 68 -0.09 -5.76 1.12
N THR A 69 1.20 -6.07 1.33
CA THR A 69 1.84 -7.32 0.88
C THR A 69 1.31 -8.56 1.62
N ILE A 70 0.63 -8.40 2.76
CA ILE A 70 -0.05 -9.49 3.45
C ILE A 70 -1.30 -9.96 2.70
N ARG A 71 -1.97 -9.05 2.00
CA ARG A 71 -3.20 -9.40 1.30
C ARG A 71 -2.87 -10.29 0.11
N LYS A 72 -3.43 -11.49 0.09
CA LYS A 72 -3.27 -12.43 -1.03
C LYS A 72 -3.61 -11.74 -2.35
N ASP A 73 -2.85 -12.04 -3.38
CA ASP A 73 -3.06 -11.55 -4.75
C ASP A 73 -2.96 -10.01 -4.91
N TYR A 74 -2.26 -9.29 -4.01
CA TYR A 74 -2.03 -7.84 -4.13
C TYR A 74 -1.31 -7.46 -5.43
N LEU A 75 -0.41 -8.30 -5.93
CA LEU A 75 0.29 -8.11 -7.20
C LEU A 75 -0.68 -8.13 -8.40
N PHE A 76 -1.69 -9.02 -8.35
CA PHE A 76 -2.75 -9.05 -9.34
C PHE A 76 -3.51 -7.71 -9.36
N PHE A 77 -3.89 -7.20 -8.19
CA PHE A 77 -4.59 -5.92 -8.09
C PHE A 77 -3.77 -4.76 -8.66
N ILE A 78 -2.47 -4.67 -8.33
CA ILE A 78 -1.58 -3.64 -8.88
C ILE A 78 -1.46 -3.77 -10.42
N LYS A 79 -1.34 -4.99 -10.93
CA LYS A 79 -1.32 -5.26 -12.38
C LYS A 79 -2.60 -4.77 -13.06
N GLU A 80 -3.77 -5.04 -12.46
CA GLU A 80 -5.05 -4.59 -13.02
C GLU A 80 -5.16 -3.06 -13.00
N LEU A 81 -4.63 -2.37 -11.97
CA LEU A 81 -4.54 -0.91 -11.95
C LEU A 81 -3.66 -0.39 -13.11
N LYS A 82 -2.49 -0.97 -13.32
CA LYS A 82 -1.56 -0.52 -14.39
C LYS A 82 -2.13 -0.68 -15.80
N LYS A 83 -3.07 -1.58 -16.03
CA LYS A 83 -3.78 -1.68 -17.32
C LYS A 83 -4.63 -0.45 -17.65
N ARG A 84 -4.91 0.42 -16.68
CA ARG A 84 -5.73 1.63 -16.79
C ARG A 84 -4.91 2.89 -17.13
N GLU A 85 -3.62 2.72 -17.42
CA GLU A 85 -2.70 3.82 -17.77
C GLU A 85 -2.65 4.95 -16.72
N VAL A 86 -2.77 4.58 -15.45
CA VAL A 86 -2.69 5.49 -14.29
C VAL A 86 -1.36 5.34 -13.57
N GLU A 87 -0.98 6.37 -12.82
CA GLU A 87 0.16 6.32 -11.91
C GLU A 87 -0.20 5.48 -10.68
N VAL A 88 0.61 4.46 -10.39
CA VAL A 88 0.40 3.55 -9.25
C VAL A 88 1.64 3.47 -8.39
N THR A 89 1.51 3.84 -7.13
CA THR A 89 2.57 3.69 -6.12
C THR A 89 2.14 2.76 -5.00
N LEU A 90 3.10 2.10 -4.36
CA LEU A 90 2.87 1.20 -3.23
C LEU A 90 3.60 1.72 -1.99
N THR A 91 2.95 1.73 -0.84
CA THR A 91 3.59 2.00 0.47
C THR A 91 3.58 0.71 1.29
N THR A 92 4.74 0.31 1.77
CA THR A 92 4.96 -0.97 2.45
C THR A 92 6.07 -0.87 3.48
N ASN A 93 6.08 -1.78 4.46
CA ASN A 93 7.24 -1.96 5.34
C ASN A 93 8.38 -2.77 4.69
N GLY A 94 8.15 -3.36 3.52
CA GLY A 94 9.16 -4.04 2.71
C GLY A 94 9.54 -5.46 3.13
N SER A 95 9.20 -5.88 4.35
CA SER A 95 9.75 -7.11 4.96
C SER A 95 9.27 -8.43 4.32
N LEU A 96 8.23 -8.39 3.49
CA LEU A 96 7.66 -9.58 2.84
C LEU A 96 7.96 -9.63 1.34
N PHE A 97 8.68 -8.66 0.79
CA PHE A 97 9.04 -8.71 -0.62
C PHE A 97 10.03 -9.84 -0.90
N THR A 98 9.77 -10.51 -2.00
CA THR A 98 10.76 -11.37 -2.63
C THR A 98 11.32 -10.69 -3.88
N LYS A 99 12.50 -11.11 -4.33
CA LYS A 99 13.05 -10.64 -5.61
C LYS A 99 12.08 -10.85 -6.77
N LYS A 100 11.32 -11.96 -6.75
CA LYS A 100 10.29 -12.23 -7.77
C LYS A 100 9.18 -11.20 -7.78
N ASP A 101 8.75 -10.72 -6.60
CA ASP A 101 7.73 -9.68 -6.49
C ASP A 101 8.25 -8.35 -7.04
N LEU A 102 9.48 -7.97 -6.72
CA LEU A 102 10.12 -6.77 -7.25
C LEU A 102 10.32 -6.82 -8.77
N ASP A 103 10.80 -7.95 -9.29
CA ASP A 103 10.93 -8.17 -10.73
C ASP A 103 9.56 -8.09 -11.44
N PHE A 104 8.51 -8.64 -10.83
CA PHE A 104 7.15 -8.55 -11.35
C PHE A 104 6.64 -7.10 -11.34
N LEU A 105 6.79 -6.37 -10.23
CA LEU A 105 6.37 -4.98 -10.11
C LEU A 105 7.10 -4.09 -11.13
N LYS A 106 8.41 -4.30 -11.31
CA LYS A 106 9.19 -3.63 -12.36
C LYS A 106 8.66 -3.96 -13.76
N LYS A 107 8.37 -5.23 -14.03
CA LYS A 107 7.85 -5.68 -15.34
C LYS A 107 6.51 -5.06 -15.69
N ILE A 108 5.61 -4.88 -14.73
CA ILE A 108 4.29 -4.26 -14.96
C ILE A 108 4.35 -2.73 -14.95
N GLY A 109 5.54 -2.13 -14.69
CA GLY A 109 5.76 -0.70 -14.72
C GLY A 109 5.11 0.04 -13.55
N ILE A 110 5.27 -0.45 -12.31
CA ILE A 110 4.88 0.33 -11.12
C ILE A 110 5.67 1.64 -11.10
N ASP A 111 5.01 2.74 -10.72
CA ASP A 111 5.62 4.07 -10.78
C ASP A 111 6.47 4.41 -9.56
N GLY A 112 6.28 3.70 -8.45
CA GLY A 112 7.11 3.86 -7.26
C GLY A 112 6.74 2.94 -6.11
N ILE A 113 7.73 2.67 -5.25
CA ILE A 113 7.55 1.94 -4.00
C ILE A 113 8.13 2.80 -2.88
N ASN A 114 7.31 3.10 -1.87
CA ASN A 114 7.72 3.81 -0.68
C ASN A 114 7.92 2.80 0.45
N PHE A 115 9.15 2.63 0.89
CA PHE A 115 9.47 1.83 2.06
C PHE A 115 9.32 2.67 3.34
N SER A 116 8.54 2.15 4.29
CA SER A 116 8.33 2.79 5.60
C SER A 116 9.46 2.39 6.54
N ILE A 117 10.57 3.12 6.50
CA ILE A 117 11.75 2.92 7.34
C ILE A 117 12.02 4.24 8.07
N ASP A 118 11.97 4.23 9.41
CA ASP A 118 12.13 5.42 10.24
C ASP A 118 13.56 5.60 10.73
N THR A 119 14.34 4.52 10.78
CA THR A 119 15.73 4.50 11.26
C THR A 119 16.52 3.36 10.63
N LEU A 120 17.83 3.54 10.53
CA LEU A 120 18.79 2.51 10.11
C LEU A 120 19.52 1.85 11.30
N ASP A 121 19.25 2.29 12.52
CA ASP A 121 19.76 1.62 13.73
C ASP A 121 18.89 0.41 14.07
N LEU A 122 19.51 -0.77 14.19
CA LEU A 122 18.81 -2.04 14.44
C LEU A 122 18.03 -2.05 15.77
N LYS A 123 18.57 -1.43 16.81
CA LYS A 123 17.93 -1.42 18.15
C LYS A 123 16.75 -0.47 18.13
N GLU A 124 16.91 0.70 17.57
CA GLU A 124 15.85 1.68 17.42
C GLU A 124 14.75 1.15 16.50
N TYR A 125 15.09 0.51 15.39
CA TYR A 125 14.13 -0.14 14.49
C TYR A 125 13.27 -1.17 15.23
N PHE A 126 13.91 -2.03 16.05
CA PHE A 126 13.18 -2.99 16.88
C PHE A 126 12.27 -2.31 17.90
N LEU A 127 12.75 -1.24 18.57
CA LEU A 127 11.93 -0.49 19.53
C LEU A 127 10.69 0.13 18.88
N LEU A 128 10.83 0.65 17.65
CA LEU A 128 9.75 1.29 16.92
C LEU A 128 8.77 0.28 16.31
N THR A 129 9.28 -0.77 15.66
CA THR A 129 8.47 -1.68 14.83
C THR A 129 8.10 -2.99 15.52
N ARG A 130 8.82 -3.37 16.58
CA ARG A 130 8.77 -4.67 17.25
C ARG A 130 9.15 -5.83 16.31
N GLN A 131 10.02 -5.56 15.32
CA GLN A 131 10.50 -6.53 14.33
C GLN A 131 12.02 -6.45 14.15
N ASN A 132 12.65 -7.60 13.83
CA ASN A 132 14.08 -7.73 13.58
C ASN A 132 14.33 -8.03 12.08
N CYS A 133 13.84 -7.19 11.18
CA CYS A 133 13.93 -7.45 9.74
C CYS A 133 14.50 -6.26 8.95
N LEU A 134 15.18 -5.31 9.61
CA LEU A 134 15.73 -4.14 8.91
C LEU A 134 16.72 -4.57 7.82
N GLU A 135 17.62 -5.50 8.10
CA GLU A 135 18.61 -6.01 7.12
C GLU A 135 17.88 -6.62 5.90
N THR A 136 16.84 -7.42 6.12
CA THR A 136 16.02 -8.00 5.03
C THR A 136 15.33 -6.95 4.16
N VAL A 137 15.00 -5.79 4.74
CA VAL A 137 14.35 -4.69 3.99
C VAL A 137 15.38 -3.87 3.20
N LEU A 138 16.65 -3.87 3.64
CA LEU A 138 17.73 -3.12 2.99
C LEU A 138 18.40 -3.90 1.87
N ASP A 139 18.34 -5.26 1.88
CA ASP A 139 18.86 -6.17 0.84
C ASP A 139 17.93 -6.20 -0.40
#